data_91307d669c435b492bcadfef5a7addf5
#
_entry.id   91307d669c435b492bcadfef5a7addf5
#
_cell.length_a   1.000
_cell.length_b   1.000
_cell.length_c   1.000
_cell.angle_alpha   90.00
_cell.angle_beta   90.00
_cell.angle_gamma   90.00
#
_symmetry.space_group_name_H-M   'P 1'
#
loop_
_entity.id
_entity.type
_entity.pdbx_description
1 polymer ?
#
loop_
_entity_poly.entity_id
_entity_poly.type
_entity_poly.pdbx_seq_one_letter_code
_entity_poly.pdbx_strand_id
1 'polypeptide(L)'
;MSKLQEAHIDALKRIDHACCEMYWELGFDAAEVPTRTTQDFYAMPKFHAVRVAEADYDPAGFAAWRDEAPGVIYLEELAVHPAYQRFGIASKLMERLFEEAREGDFGEVVLRSWERAGWAQAFYRRLGFRPIDDDAPAKVRDWLAEKTDGGRPFLKPGEVVLWGSVPRPDDED
;
A
#
# COMPACT_ATOMS: atom_id res chain seq x y z
N MET A 1 4.59 9.83 -13.19
CA MET A 1 4.82 8.51 -12.54
C MET A 1 5.36 7.50 -13.53
N SER A 2 6.36 6.75 -13.14
CA SER A 2 7.04 5.77 -13.98
C SER A 2 6.96 4.36 -13.37
N LYS A 3 7.21 3.33 -14.20
CA LYS A 3 7.46 1.98 -13.67
C LYS A 3 8.83 1.96 -12.98
N LEU A 4 9.00 1.06 -12.01
CA LEU A 4 10.28 0.86 -11.35
C LEU A 4 11.38 0.54 -12.38
N GLN A 5 12.50 1.24 -12.26
CA GLN A 5 13.72 1.03 -13.03
C GLN A 5 14.89 0.81 -12.06
N GLU A 6 15.95 0.20 -12.52
CA GLU A 6 17.15 -0.04 -11.69
C GLU A 6 17.72 1.26 -11.08
N ALA A 7 17.73 2.34 -11.86
CA ALA A 7 18.19 3.66 -11.41
C ALA A 7 17.39 4.22 -10.20
N HIS A 8 16.19 3.73 -9.94
CA HIS A 8 15.37 4.18 -8.81
C HIS A 8 15.72 3.47 -7.49
N ILE A 9 16.37 2.31 -7.52
CA ILE A 9 16.46 1.41 -6.36
C ILE A 9 17.13 2.08 -5.15
N ASP A 10 18.22 2.81 -5.34
CA ASP A 10 18.88 3.51 -4.23
C ASP A 10 18.01 4.60 -3.62
N ALA A 11 17.21 5.29 -4.44
CA ALA A 11 16.25 6.28 -3.94
C ALA A 11 15.11 5.59 -3.18
N LEU A 12 14.57 4.49 -3.69
CA LEU A 12 13.52 3.73 -3.01
C LEU A 12 13.98 3.18 -1.66
N LYS A 13 15.23 2.73 -1.55
CA LYS A 13 15.82 2.33 -0.26
C LYS A 13 15.85 3.47 0.75
N ARG A 14 16.22 4.68 0.29
CA ARG A 14 16.21 5.87 1.17
C ARG A 14 14.80 6.22 1.61
N ILE A 15 13.82 6.13 0.70
CA ILE A 15 12.40 6.37 1.00
C ILE A 15 11.89 5.35 2.02
N ASP A 16 12.13 4.07 1.78
CA ASP A 16 11.73 2.96 2.66
C ASP A 16 12.33 3.14 4.06
N HIS A 17 13.63 3.41 4.16
CA HIS A 17 14.30 3.64 5.44
C HIS A 17 13.69 4.84 6.19
N ALA A 18 13.54 5.98 5.53
CA ALA A 18 12.97 7.17 6.14
C ALA A 18 11.50 6.96 6.59
N CYS A 19 10.73 6.14 5.86
CA CYS A 19 9.39 5.74 6.30
C CYS A 19 9.43 4.80 7.51
N CYS A 20 10.37 3.83 7.55
CA CYS A 20 10.53 2.96 8.70
C CYS A 20 10.91 3.74 9.97
N GLU A 21 11.77 4.77 9.87
CA GLU A 21 12.12 5.65 10.99
C GLU A 21 10.88 6.27 11.65
N MET A 22 9.85 6.67 10.87
CA MET A 22 8.60 7.19 11.41
C MET A 22 7.88 6.18 12.31
N TYR A 23 7.94 4.90 11.98
CA TYR A 23 7.36 3.83 12.81
C TYR A 23 8.22 3.58 14.05
N TRP A 24 9.55 3.59 13.93
CA TRP A 24 10.46 3.41 15.07
C TRP A 24 10.30 4.54 16.09
N GLU A 25 10.04 5.77 15.66
CA GLU A 25 9.70 6.89 16.54
C GLU A 25 8.40 6.67 17.33
N LEU A 26 7.47 5.83 16.83
CA LEU A 26 6.29 5.38 17.57
C LEU A 26 6.56 4.20 18.52
N GLY A 27 7.81 3.72 18.59
CA GLY A 27 8.21 2.62 19.44
C GLY A 27 8.03 1.23 18.82
N PHE A 28 7.92 1.12 17.48
CA PHE A 28 8.12 -0.14 16.79
C PHE A 28 9.61 -0.48 16.75
N ASP A 29 9.95 -1.75 16.83
CA ASP A 29 11.33 -2.18 16.62
C ASP A 29 11.59 -2.55 15.15
N ALA A 30 12.87 -2.70 14.80
CA ALA A 30 13.26 -3.03 13.43
C ALA A 30 12.86 -4.46 12.98
N ALA A 31 12.49 -5.34 13.90
CA ALA A 31 11.95 -6.67 13.55
C ALA A 31 10.45 -6.58 13.22
N GLU A 32 9.73 -5.65 13.85
CA GLU A 32 8.33 -5.38 13.53
C GLU A 32 8.19 -4.66 12.19
N VAL A 33 9.03 -3.62 11.96
CA VAL A 33 9.04 -2.79 10.74
C VAL A 33 10.46 -2.78 10.15
N PRO A 34 10.87 -3.86 9.46
CA PRO A 34 12.19 -3.95 8.86
C PRO A 34 12.28 -3.12 7.57
N THR A 35 13.45 -2.56 7.31
CA THR A 35 13.76 -1.95 6.01
C THR A 35 13.96 -3.02 4.94
N ARG A 36 13.63 -2.70 3.70
CA ARG A 36 13.89 -3.54 2.55
C ARG A 36 15.35 -3.47 2.10
N THR A 37 15.87 -4.60 1.71
CA THR A 37 17.20 -4.71 1.09
C THR A 37 17.15 -4.34 -0.39
N THR A 38 18.32 -4.13 -0.98
CA THR A 38 18.44 -3.97 -2.45
C THR A 38 17.85 -5.15 -3.21
N GLN A 39 18.02 -6.37 -2.69
CA GLN A 39 17.51 -7.59 -3.30
C GLN A 39 15.97 -7.63 -3.27
N ASP A 40 15.35 -7.13 -2.22
CA ASP A 40 13.88 -7.06 -2.13
C ASP A 40 13.31 -6.13 -3.22
N PHE A 41 13.95 -4.98 -3.48
CA PHE A 41 13.55 -4.08 -4.55
C PHE A 41 13.76 -4.67 -5.95
N TYR A 42 14.82 -5.44 -6.19
CA TYR A 42 15.00 -6.17 -7.45
C TYR A 42 13.96 -7.29 -7.64
N ALA A 43 13.53 -7.92 -6.55
CA ALA A 43 12.53 -8.99 -6.60
C ALA A 43 11.10 -8.46 -6.73
N MET A 44 10.82 -7.26 -6.21
CA MET A 44 9.46 -6.69 -6.10
C MET A 44 8.70 -6.69 -7.43
N PRO A 45 9.26 -6.25 -8.58
CA PRO A 45 8.53 -6.23 -9.86
C PRO A 45 8.17 -7.61 -10.42
N LYS A 46 8.72 -8.69 -9.86
CA LYS A 46 8.36 -10.06 -10.28
C LYS A 46 6.98 -10.48 -9.75
N PHE A 47 6.53 -9.84 -8.68
CA PHE A 47 5.31 -10.20 -7.97
C PHE A 47 4.30 -9.04 -7.86
N HIS A 48 4.75 -7.81 -8.15
CA HIS A 48 3.97 -6.60 -7.95
C HIS A 48 4.08 -5.65 -9.13
N ALA A 49 3.00 -4.93 -9.42
CA ALA A 49 3.09 -3.68 -10.16
C ALA A 49 3.72 -2.63 -9.24
N VAL A 50 4.80 -1.99 -9.69
CA VAL A 50 5.48 -0.95 -8.91
C VAL A 50 5.45 0.36 -9.69
N ARG A 51 5.00 1.44 -9.03
CA ARG A 51 4.97 2.78 -9.58
C ARG A 51 5.77 3.72 -8.71
N VAL A 52 6.59 4.54 -9.35
CA VAL A 52 7.46 5.53 -8.71
C VAL A 52 6.94 6.92 -9.03
N ALA A 53 6.74 7.73 -8.01
CA ALA A 53 6.42 9.14 -8.11
C ALA A 53 7.68 9.97 -7.88
N GLU A 54 7.87 10.98 -8.71
CA GLU A 54 9.00 11.89 -8.67
C GLU A 54 8.54 13.29 -8.23
N ALA A 55 9.40 13.98 -7.50
CA ALA A 55 9.32 15.41 -7.24
C ALA A 55 10.68 16.02 -7.57
N ASP A 56 10.71 17.12 -8.30
CA ASP A 56 11.94 17.79 -8.73
C ASP A 56 12.95 16.85 -9.42
N TYR A 57 12.44 15.91 -10.23
CA TYR A 57 13.18 14.88 -10.97
C TYR A 57 13.80 13.76 -10.11
N ASP A 58 13.57 13.76 -8.79
CA ASP A 58 14.02 12.70 -7.89
C ASP A 58 12.84 11.83 -7.43
N PRO A 59 13.01 10.51 -7.25
CA PRO A 59 12.00 9.66 -6.64
C PRO A 59 11.64 10.15 -5.23
N ALA A 60 10.36 10.44 -5.03
CA ALA A 60 9.82 10.98 -3.77
C ALA A 60 8.90 10.00 -3.06
N GLY A 61 8.38 9.01 -3.78
CA GLY A 61 7.52 7.97 -3.24
C GLY A 61 7.31 6.83 -4.22
N PHE A 62 6.77 5.73 -3.73
CA PHE A 62 6.40 4.58 -4.55
C PHE A 62 5.21 3.84 -3.97
N ALA A 63 4.53 3.09 -4.83
CA ALA A 63 3.51 2.11 -4.45
C ALA A 63 3.75 0.79 -5.15
N ALA A 64 3.43 -0.30 -4.46
CA ALA A 64 3.51 -1.66 -5.00
C ALA A 64 2.22 -2.41 -4.69
N TRP A 65 1.63 -3.06 -5.69
CA TRP A 65 0.40 -3.84 -5.54
C TRP A 65 0.40 -5.06 -6.45
N ARG A 66 -0.46 -6.00 -6.17
CA ARG A 66 -0.66 -7.20 -6.97
C ARG A 66 -2.12 -7.60 -7.06
N ASP A 67 -2.43 -8.35 -8.09
CA ASP A 67 -3.67 -9.10 -8.18
C ASP A 67 -3.66 -10.17 -7.08
N GLU A 68 -4.66 -10.17 -6.23
CA GLU A 68 -4.68 -11.05 -5.05
C GLU A 68 -5.77 -12.12 -5.13
N ALA A 69 -6.96 -11.71 -5.58
CA ALA A 69 -8.10 -12.59 -5.80
C ALA A 69 -8.98 -12.01 -6.91
N PRO A 70 -9.94 -12.74 -7.47
CA PRO A 70 -10.84 -12.21 -8.50
C PRO A 70 -11.51 -10.91 -8.06
N GLY A 71 -11.20 -9.82 -8.76
CA GLY A 71 -11.71 -8.48 -8.48
C GLY A 71 -11.12 -7.79 -7.24
N VAL A 72 -10.06 -8.34 -6.63
CA VAL A 72 -9.40 -7.78 -5.43
C VAL A 72 -7.92 -7.54 -5.69
N ILE A 73 -7.46 -6.32 -5.49
CA ILE A 73 -6.04 -5.94 -5.46
C ILE A 73 -5.54 -5.88 -4.02
N TYR A 74 -4.32 -6.35 -3.79
CA TYR A 74 -3.61 -6.14 -2.53
C TYR A 74 -2.56 -5.05 -2.69
N LEU A 75 -2.71 -3.96 -1.95
CA LEU A 75 -1.70 -2.92 -1.83
C LEU A 75 -0.64 -3.36 -0.82
N GLU A 76 0.53 -3.75 -1.32
CA GLU A 76 1.65 -4.21 -0.51
C GLU A 76 2.40 -3.07 0.17
N GLU A 77 2.60 -1.96 -0.57
CA GLU A 77 3.37 -0.83 -0.08
C GLU A 77 2.87 0.49 -0.66
N LEU A 78 2.84 1.51 0.17
CA LEU A 78 2.68 2.90 -0.21
C LEU A 78 3.61 3.74 0.66
N ALA A 79 4.69 4.21 0.10
CA ALA A 79 5.72 4.96 0.81
C ALA A 79 5.99 6.31 0.13
N VAL A 80 6.00 7.37 0.91
CA VAL A 80 6.39 8.72 0.49
C VAL A 80 7.41 9.24 1.48
N HIS A 81 8.58 9.64 0.98
CA HIS A 81 9.63 10.20 1.82
C HIS A 81 9.09 11.35 2.68
N PRO A 82 9.39 11.42 3.99
CA PRO A 82 8.81 12.42 4.90
C PRO A 82 8.93 13.86 4.41
N ALA A 83 10.07 14.21 3.76
CA ALA A 83 10.28 15.56 3.20
C ALA A 83 9.31 15.92 2.07
N TYR A 84 8.68 14.93 1.42
CA TYR A 84 7.74 15.12 0.31
C TYR A 84 6.29 14.75 0.68
N GLN A 85 6.03 14.44 1.95
CA GLN A 85 4.68 14.18 2.43
C GLN A 85 3.84 15.47 2.42
N ARG A 86 2.50 15.32 2.35
CA ARG A 86 1.51 16.41 2.31
C ARG A 86 1.50 17.25 1.01
N PHE A 87 2.26 16.85 0.00
CA PHE A 87 2.23 17.42 -1.36
C PHE A 87 1.37 16.61 -2.35
N GLY A 88 0.51 15.73 -1.84
CA GLY A 88 -0.42 14.94 -2.66
C GLY A 88 0.20 13.73 -3.36
N ILE A 89 1.47 13.38 -3.11
CA ILE A 89 2.16 12.28 -3.81
C ILE A 89 1.50 10.92 -3.51
N ALA A 90 1.15 10.65 -2.25
CA ALA A 90 0.46 9.41 -1.89
C ALA A 90 -0.92 9.31 -2.58
N SER A 91 -1.67 10.41 -2.66
CA SER A 91 -2.95 10.45 -3.37
C SER A 91 -2.79 10.14 -4.86
N LYS A 92 -1.78 10.74 -5.51
CA LYS A 92 -1.49 10.45 -6.93
C LYS A 92 -1.08 9.01 -7.18
N LEU A 93 -0.35 8.38 -6.25
CA LEU A 93 -0.01 6.96 -6.33
C LEU A 93 -1.26 6.08 -6.20
N MET A 94 -2.18 6.44 -5.29
CA MET A 94 -3.45 5.74 -5.14
C MET A 94 -4.38 5.95 -6.35
N GLU A 95 -4.44 7.16 -6.90
CA GLU A 95 -5.17 7.43 -8.16
C GLU A 95 -4.66 6.53 -9.29
N ARG A 96 -3.34 6.40 -9.42
CA ARG A 96 -2.73 5.51 -10.41
C ARG A 96 -3.07 4.03 -10.17
N LEU A 97 -3.07 3.58 -8.92
CA LEU A 97 -3.56 2.25 -8.58
C LEU A 97 -5.01 2.06 -9.00
N PHE A 98 -5.88 3.01 -8.66
CA PHE A 98 -7.31 2.93 -9.02
C PHE A 98 -7.55 2.97 -10.55
N GLU A 99 -6.76 3.74 -11.31
CA GLU A 99 -6.81 3.72 -12.77
C GLU A 99 -6.49 2.31 -13.30
N GLU A 100 -5.36 1.73 -12.88
CA GLU A 100 -4.95 0.38 -13.31
C GLU A 100 -5.91 -0.71 -12.80
N ALA A 101 -6.49 -0.53 -11.61
CA ALA A 101 -7.52 -1.42 -11.10
C ALA A 101 -8.77 -1.43 -11.99
N ARG A 102 -9.24 -0.26 -12.43
CA ARG A 102 -10.37 -0.16 -13.35
C ARG A 102 -10.07 -0.79 -14.72
N GLU A 103 -8.86 -0.56 -15.25
CA GLU A 103 -8.42 -1.18 -16.51
C GLU A 103 -8.40 -2.71 -16.43
N GLY A 104 -8.11 -3.27 -15.26
CA GLY A 104 -8.07 -4.71 -14.99
C GLY A 104 -9.38 -5.29 -14.46
N ASP A 105 -10.47 -4.50 -14.42
CA ASP A 105 -11.80 -4.91 -13.89
C ASP A 105 -11.76 -5.33 -12.39
N PHE A 106 -10.88 -4.71 -11.62
CA PHE A 106 -10.86 -4.88 -10.16
C PHE A 106 -11.78 -3.86 -9.49
N GLY A 107 -12.57 -4.33 -8.53
CA GLY A 107 -13.54 -3.48 -7.80
C GLY A 107 -13.09 -3.09 -6.40
N GLU A 108 -12.16 -3.86 -5.82
CA GLU A 108 -11.79 -3.71 -4.42
C GLU A 108 -10.27 -3.67 -4.24
N VAL A 109 -9.83 -2.89 -3.26
CA VAL A 109 -8.43 -2.85 -2.80
C VAL A 109 -8.40 -3.21 -1.33
N VAL A 110 -7.49 -4.10 -0.95
CA VAL A 110 -7.22 -4.46 0.45
C VAL A 110 -5.77 -4.15 0.80
N LEU A 111 -5.52 -3.85 2.06
CA LEU A 111 -4.18 -3.57 2.57
C LEU A 111 -4.06 -3.91 4.06
N ARG A 112 -2.84 -4.08 4.54
CA ARG A 112 -2.55 -4.11 5.97
C ARG A 112 -2.00 -2.76 6.42
N SER A 113 -2.39 -2.33 7.61
CA SER A 113 -1.91 -1.11 8.22
C SER A 113 -1.77 -1.28 9.72
N TRP A 114 -0.86 -0.53 10.33
CA TRP A 114 -0.70 -0.52 11.78
C TRP A 114 -1.73 0.41 12.43
N GLU A 115 -2.45 -0.08 13.43
CA GLU A 115 -3.44 0.72 14.16
C GLU A 115 -2.82 1.96 14.81
N ARG A 116 -1.59 1.83 15.34
CA ARG A 116 -0.87 2.94 15.97
C ARG A 116 -0.35 4.00 14.98
N ALA A 117 -0.31 3.69 13.69
CA ALA A 117 0.11 4.65 12.66
C ALA A 117 -1.04 5.59 12.29
N GLY A 118 -1.37 6.53 13.18
CA GLY A 118 -2.51 7.43 13.05
C GLY A 118 -2.55 8.21 11.74
N TRP A 119 -1.39 8.59 11.20
CA TRP A 119 -1.31 9.29 9.89
C TRP A 119 -1.75 8.38 8.74
N ALA A 120 -1.36 7.09 8.75
CA ALA A 120 -1.74 6.13 7.72
C ALA A 120 -3.23 5.83 7.81
N GLN A 121 -3.75 5.59 9.02
CA GLN A 121 -5.17 5.36 9.27
C GLN A 121 -6.02 6.54 8.79
N ALA A 122 -5.60 7.78 9.08
CA ALA A 122 -6.30 8.99 8.65
C ALA A 122 -6.26 9.15 7.12
N PHE A 123 -5.13 8.82 6.48
CA PHE A 123 -4.99 8.87 5.03
C PHE A 123 -5.93 7.89 4.34
N TYR A 124 -5.90 6.61 4.71
CA TYR A 124 -6.75 5.59 4.09
C TYR A 124 -8.23 5.83 4.34
N ARG A 125 -8.61 6.31 5.55
CA ARG A 125 -10.01 6.68 5.85
C ARG A 125 -10.53 7.78 4.92
N ARG A 126 -9.72 8.79 4.59
CA ARG A 126 -10.12 9.84 3.65
C ARG A 126 -10.35 9.32 2.23
N LEU A 127 -9.71 8.21 1.86
CA LEU A 127 -9.93 7.52 0.58
C LEU A 127 -11.09 6.51 0.64
N GLY A 128 -11.84 6.47 1.74
CA GLY A 128 -12.98 5.56 1.90
C GLY A 128 -12.61 4.16 2.40
N PHE A 129 -11.34 3.91 2.75
CA PHE A 129 -10.95 2.63 3.33
C PHE A 129 -11.45 2.51 4.76
N ARG A 130 -11.86 1.29 5.12
CA ARG A 130 -12.36 0.94 6.45
C ARG A 130 -11.95 -0.50 6.82
N PRO A 131 -11.97 -0.87 8.10
CA PRO A 131 -11.78 -2.26 8.52
C PRO A 131 -12.79 -3.19 7.86
N ILE A 132 -12.40 -4.44 7.63
CA ILE A 132 -13.32 -5.46 7.09
C ILE A 132 -14.33 -5.85 8.18
N ASP A 133 -15.60 -5.64 7.90
CA ASP A 133 -16.76 -5.94 8.72
C ASP A 133 -17.80 -6.75 7.92
N ASP A 134 -18.98 -6.96 8.49
CA ASP A 134 -20.06 -7.70 7.84
C ASP A 134 -20.59 -7.00 6.58
N ASP A 135 -20.39 -5.69 6.45
CA ASP A 135 -20.82 -4.89 5.28
C ASP A 135 -19.79 -4.96 4.13
N ALA A 136 -18.60 -5.52 4.37
CA ALA A 136 -17.61 -5.69 3.32
C ALA A 136 -18.13 -6.65 2.23
N PRO A 137 -17.76 -6.46 0.94
CA PRO A 137 -18.12 -7.38 -0.13
C PRO A 137 -17.73 -8.82 0.19
N ALA A 138 -18.57 -9.80 -0.18
CA ALA A 138 -18.34 -11.22 0.10
C ALA A 138 -16.93 -11.65 -0.34
N LYS A 139 -16.48 -11.28 -1.55
CA LYS A 139 -15.13 -11.60 -2.06
C LYS A 139 -13.99 -11.09 -1.16
N VAL A 140 -14.17 -9.97 -0.46
CA VAL A 140 -13.18 -9.42 0.48
C VAL A 140 -13.19 -10.21 1.79
N ARG A 141 -14.37 -10.56 2.29
CA ARG A 141 -14.52 -11.39 3.50
C ARG A 141 -13.99 -12.81 3.28
N ASP A 142 -14.32 -13.42 2.14
CA ASP A 142 -13.85 -14.75 1.75
C ASP A 142 -12.32 -14.78 1.61
N TRP A 143 -11.75 -13.77 0.96
CA TRP A 143 -10.31 -13.60 0.87
C TRP A 143 -9.64 -13.52 2.26
N LEU A 144 -10.18 -12.73 3.18
CA LEU A 144 -9.61 -12.63 4.53
C LEU A 144 -9.74 -13.96 5.29
N ALA A 145 -10.86 -14.66 5.15
CA ALA A 145 -11.07 -15.96 5.77
C ALA A 145 -10.02 -16.98 5.28
N GLU A 146 -9.76 -17.05 3.98
CA GLU A 146 -8.71 -17.91 3.41
C GLU A 146 -7.32 -17.59 3.96
N LYS A 147 -6.98 -16.29 4.14
CA LYS A 147 -5.69 -15.87 4.69
C LYS A 147 -5.52 -16.23 6.16
N THR A 148 -6.61 -16.28 6.92
CA THR A 148 -6.59 -16.56 8.36
C THR A 148 -6.72 -18.04 8.68
N ASP A 149 -7.26 -18.87 7.78
CA ASP A 149 -7.50 -20.32 8.00
C ASP A 149 -6.21 -21.17 7.88
N GLY A 150 -5.12 -20.61 7.36
CA GLY A 150 -3.87 -21.34 7.05
C GLY A 150 -2.93 -21.61 8.23
N GLY A 151 -3.34 -21.43 9.49
CA GLY A 151 -2.55 -21.78 10.69
C GLY A 151 -1.32 -20.90 10.97
N ARG A 152 -1.03 -19.92 10.10
CA ARG A 152 -0.06 -18.85 10.37
C ARG A 152 -0.81 -17.54 10.52
N PRO A 153 -0.50 -16.71 11.53
CA PRO A 153 -1.14 -15.41 11.66
C PRO A 153 -0.82 -14.56 10.43
N PHE A 154 -1.85 -14.22 9.67
CA PHE A 154 -1.75 -13.30 8.53
C PHE A 154 -1.40 -11.88 9.00
N LEU A 155 -1.91 -11.48 10.16
CA LEU A 155 -1.65 -10.18 10.78
C LEU A 155 -0.64 -10.32 11.92
N LYS A 156 0.26 -9.37 12.03
CA LYS A 156 1.06 -9.15 13.23
C LYS A 156 0.18 -8.48 14.30
N PRO A 157 0.51 -8.65 15.60
CA PRO A 157 -0.20 -7.92 16.66
C PRO A 157 -0.19 -6.41 16.42
N GLY A 158 -1.36 -5.77 16.41
CA GLY A 158 -1.53 -4.34 16.15
C GLY A 158 -1.64 -3.96 14.67
N GLU A 159 -1.65 -4.93 13.75
CA GLU A 159 -2.07 -4.71 12.37
C GLU A 159 -3.58 -4.87 12.19
N VAL A 160 -4.13 -4.14 11.26
CA VAL A 160 -5.52 -4.23 10.80
C VAL A 160 -5.55 -4.35 9.29
N VAL A 161 -6.50 -5.12 8.77
CA VAL A 161 -6.82 -5.11 7.33
C VAL A 161 -7.85 -4.03 7.06
N LEU A 162 -7.54 -3.19 6.07
CA LEU A 162 -8.47 -2.21 5.53
C LEU A 162 -8.86 -2.63 4.11
N TRP A 163 -10.09 -2.31 3.73
CA TRP A 163 -10.57 -2.44 2.38
C TRP A 163 -11.25 -1.15 1.90
N GLY A 164 -11.22 -0.91 0.59
CA GLY A 164 -11.91 0.20 -0.05
C GLY A 164 -12.31 -0.18 -1.47
N SER A 165 -13.42 0.34 -1.94
CA SER A 165 -13.85 0.17 -3.32
C SER A 165 -13.01 1.03 -4.25
N VAL A 166 -12.74 0.52 -5.45
CA VAL A 166 -12.15 1.31 -6.53
C VAL A 166 -13.18 2.35 -7.00
N PRO A 167 -12.91 3.66 -6.86
CA PRO A 167 -13.87 4.70 -7.26
C PRO A 167 -14.22 4.58 -8.74
N ARG A 168 -15.49 4.72 -9.09
CA ARG A 168 -15.94 4.78 -10.48
C ARG A 168 -16.06 6.23 -10.92
N PRO A 169 -15.90 6.53 -12.23
CA PRO A 169 -16.02 7.91 -12.71
C PRO A 169 -17.37 8.56 -12.40
N ASP A 170 -18.42 7.76 -12.21
CA ASP A 170 -19.78 8.23 -11.93
C ASP A 170 -20.07 8.44 -10.43
N ASP A 171 -19.10 8.16 -9.54
CA ASP A 171 -19.23 8.32 -8.09
C ASP A 171 -18.81 9.75 -7.60
N GLU A 172 -18.46 10.65 -8.52
CA GLU A 172 -17.98 12.03 -8.22
C GLU A 172 -19.08 13.12 -8.30
N ASP A 173 -20.37 12.76 -8.10
CA ASP A 173 -21.49 13.73 -8.03
C ASP A 173 -21.87 14.11 -6.57
#